data_1192d4149b853816f5d92ca6fce9b593
#
_entry.id   1192d4149b853816f5d92ca6fce9b593
#
_cell.length_a   1.000
_cell.length_b   1.000
_cell.length_c   1.000
_cell.angle_alpha   90.00
_cell.angle_beta   90.00
_cell.angle_gamma   90.00
#
_symmetry.space_group_name_H-M   'P 1'
#
loop_
_entity.id
_entity.type
_entity.pdbx_description
1 polymer ?
#
loop_
_entity_poly.entity_id
_entity_poly.type
_entity_poly.pdbx_seq_one_letter_code
_entity_poly.pdbx_strand_id
1 'polypeptide(L)'
;MKRRTLLQWLASTAAILPLERIRLYAQPRELTPEAVAALHEIAGTVIPASLGAAQVRDAADKFVAWTRGYREGVPLEHGYGHPRLRRSGASPVPLYMAQLAAIDTAARARGASFGALDLETRRELLDASLGKANVRALPARPSGQHVVADLMALYFRSSEANDACYRAAIGREVCRPIAITTKKPAPLA
;
A
#
# COMPACT_ATOMS: atom_id res chain seq x y z
N MET A 1 -3.53 56.08 -21.94
CA MET A 1 -3.61 55.10 -20.82
C MET A 1 -2.57 55.47 -19.78
N LYS A 2 -2.97 55.73 -18.54
CA LYS A 2 -2.07 56.19 -17.48
C LYS A 2 -1.31 54.97 -16.90
N ARG A 3 0.04 55.08 -16.80
CA ARG A 3 0.95 54.01 -16.31
C ARG A 3 0.52 53.37 -14.99
N ARG A 4 -0.23 54.08 -14.14
CA ARG A 4 -0.80 53.58 -12.89
C ARG A 4 -1.86 52.50 -13.06
N THR A 5 -2.67 52.53 -14.11
CA THR A 5 -3.72 51.54 -14.38
C THR A 5 -3.14 50.20 -14.81
N LEU A 6 -2.00 50.19 -15.49
CA LEU A 6 -1.32 48.98 -15.95
C LEU A 6 -0.68 48.23 -14.79
N LEU A 7 -0.13 48.94 -13.80
CA LEU A 7 0.43 48.35 -12.59
C LEU A 7 -0.65 47.76 -11.65
N GLN A 8 -1.81 48.41 -11.61
CA GLN A 8 -2.95 47.86 -10.84
C GLN A 8 -3.52 46.56 -11.46
N TRP A 9 -3.52 46.47 -12.79
CA TRP A 9 -3.91 45.24 -13.50
C TRP A 9 -2.91 44.09 -13.32
N LEU A 10 -1.61 44.38 -13.30
CA LEU A 10 -0.56 43.39 -13.03
C LEU A 10 -0.58 42.89 -11.58
N ALA A 11 -0.91 43.75 -10.61
CA ALA A 11 -1.05 43.35 -9.21
C ALA A 11 -2.28 42.45 -8.95
N SER A 12 -3.36 42.65 -9.69
CA SER A 12 -4.56 41.81 -9.54
C SER A 12 -4.48 40.44 -10.24
N THR A 13 -3.64 40.29 -11.26
CA THR A 13 -3.42 38.99 -11.92
C THR A 13 -2.42 38.11 -11.18
N ALA A 14 -1.53 38.68 -10.36
CA ALA A 14 -0.63 37.88 -9.51
C ALA A 14 -1.30 37.20 -8.34
N ALA A 15 -2.52 37.63 -7.95
CA ALA A 15 -3.29 37.03 -6.83
C ALA A 15 -4.13 35.81 -7.22
N ILE A 16 -4.17 35.43 -8.51
CA ILE A 16 -4.93 34.26 -9.01
C ILE A 16 -3.98 33.17 -9.56
N LEU A 17 -2.77 33.10 -9.07
CA LEU A 17 -2.03 31.84 -9.22
C LEU A 17 -2.71 30.83 -8.28
N PRO A 18 -3.27 29.73 -8.82
CA PRO A 18 -4.00 28.80 -7.99
C PRO A 18 -3.03 28.25 -6.94
N LEU A 19 -3.28 28.60 -5.69
CA LEU A 19 -2.60 28.04 -4.49
C LEU A 19 -2.56 26.50 -4.53
N GLU A 20 -3.45 25.90 -5.28
CA GLU A 20 -3.48 24.46 -5.56
C GLU A 20 -2.22 23.97 -6.31
N ARG A 21 -1.65 24.74 -7.23
CA ARG A 21 -0.39 24.35 -7.90
C ARG A 21 0.80 24.40 -6.96
N ILE A 22 0.82 25.33 -6.02
CA ILE A 22 1.90 25.42 -5.01
C ILE A 22 1.79 24.25 -4.02
N ARG A 23 0.58 23.81 -3.68
CA ARG A 23 0.36 22.60 -2.86
C ARG A 23 0.85 21.32 -3.53
N LEU A 24 0.75 21.20 -4.85
CA LEU A 24 1.24 20.04 -5.61
C LEU A 24 2.76 19.86 -5.51
N TYR A 25 3.53 20.96 -5.39
CA TYR A 25 4.99 20.87 -5.23
C TYR A 25 5.45 20.66 -3.78
N ALA A 26 4.57 20.86 -2.80
CA ALA A 26 4.86 20.71 -1.37
C ALA A 26 4.37 19.38 -0.79
N GLN A 27 3.83 18.48 -1.62
CA GLN A 27 3.38 17.19 -1.11
C GLN A 27 4.57 16.29 -0.77
N PRO A 28 4.57 15.65 0.41
CA PRO A 28 5.64 14.73 0.79
C PRO A 28 5.71 13.60 -0.23
N ARG A 29 6.92 13.34 -0.73
CA ARG A 29 7.20 12.25 -1.67
C ARG A 29 7.62 10.96 -0.97
N GLU A 30 7.93 11.05 0.31
CA GLU A 30 8.38 9.94 1.14
C GLU A 30 7.57 9.88 2.43
N LEU A 31 7.45 8.68 2.98
CA LEU A 31 6.86 8.48 4.30
C LEU A 31 7.80 9.03 5.38
N THR A 32 7.23 9.70 6.38
CA THR A 32 8.02 10.15 7.54
C THR A 32 8.46 8.96 8.40
N PRO A 33 9.50 9.10 9.24
CA PRO A 33 9.92 8.04 10.16
C PRO A 33 8.78 7.51 11.05
N GLU A 34 7.89 8.40 11.51
CA GLU A 34 6.73 8.03 12.32
C GLU A 34 5.72 7.20 11.51
N ALA A 35 5.49 7.58 10.26
CA ALA A 35 4.63 6.82 9.34
C ALA A 35 5.21 5.44 9.03
N VAL A 36 6.54 5.34 8.90
CA VAL A 36 7.23 4.05 8.72
C VAL A 36 7.08 3.19 9.98
N ALA A 37 7.25 3.76 11.19
CA ALA A 37 7.04 3.03 12.44
C ALA A 37 5.60 2.51 12.55
N ALA A 38 4.59 3.35 12.27
CA ALA A 38 3.19 2.94 12.25
C ALA A 38 2.93 1.82 11.22
N LEU A 39 3.59 1.87 10.07
CA LEU A 39 3.48 0.84 9.04
C LEU A 39 4.02 -0.52 9.50
N HIS A 40 5.12 -0.55 10.26
CA HIS A 40 5.64 -1.78 10.86
C HIS A 40 4.64 -2.41 11.84
N GLU A 41 3.97 -1.60 12.67
CA GLU A 41 2.94 -2.08 13.59
C GLU A 41 1.72 -2.62 12.84
N ILE A 42 1.31 -1.95 11.78
CA ILE A 42 0.23 -2.42 10.89
C ILE A 42 0.62 -3.73 10.23
N ALA A 43 1.84 -3.84 9.71
CA ALA A 43 2.34 -5.09 9.10
C ALA A 43 2.28 -6.27 10.10
N GLY A 44 2.66 -6.03 11.36
CA GLY A 44 2.54 -7.02 12.44
C GLY A 44 1.10 -7.45 12.74
N THR A 45 0.12 -6.66 12.31
CA THR A 45 -1.31 -6.97 12.51
C THR A 45 -1.91 -7.74 11.33
N VAL A 46 -1.51 -7.41 10.08
CA VAL A 46 -2.16 -7.92 8.86
C VAL A 46 -1.37 -9.01 8.14
N ILE A 47 -0.07 -9.12 8.38
CA ILE A 47 0.76 -10.16 7.80
C ILE A 47 0.82 -11.36 8.77
N PRO A 48 0.77 -12.61 8.28
CA PRO A 48 0.76 -13.79 9.13
C PRO A 48 1.97 -13.85 10.09
N ALA A 49 1.70 -13.94 11.39
CA ALA A 49 2.74 -14.03 12.41
C ALA A 49 3.61 -15.30 12.29
N SER A 50 3.09 -16.36 11.65
CA SER A 50 3.81 -17.61 11.38
C SER A 50 5.06 -17.45 10.52
N LEU A 51 5.20 -16.31 9.84
CA LEU A 51 6.39 -15.96 9.05
C LEU A 51 7.57 -15.53 9.92
N GLY A 52 7.30 -15.13 11.17
CA GLY A 52 8.30 -14.58 12.07
C GLY A 52 8.49 -13.06 11.90
N ALA A 53 8.91 -12.41 12.98
CA ALA A 53 9.01 -10.95 13.06
C ALA A 53 9.95 -10.32 12.02
N ALA A 54 11.01 -11.02 11.62
CA ALA A 54 11.95 -10.52 10.61
C ALA A 54 11.31 -10.40 9.22
N GLN A 55 10.51 -11.40 8.80
CA GLN A 55 9.85 -11.38 7.48
C GLN A 55 8.68 -10.38 7.46
N VAL A 56 7.95 -10.24 8.56
CA VAL A 56 6.91 -9.22 8.70
C VAL A 56 7.49 -7.81 8.55
N ARG A 57 8.63 -7.56 9.19
CA ARG A 57 9.34 -6.27 9.09
C ARG A 57 9.87 -6.02 7.68
N ASP A 58 10.48 -7.02 7.05
CA ASP A 58 10.98 -6.96 5.67
C ASP A 58 9.85 -6.64 4.66
N ALA A 59 8.64 -7.17 4.87
CA ALA A 59 7.49 -6.84 4.03
C ALA A 59 7.10 -5.35 4.13
N ALA A 60 7.14 -4.76 5.32
CA ALA A 60 6.92 -3.34 5.51
C ALA A 60 8.03 -2.50 4.87
N ASP A 61 9.29 -2.91 5.03
CA ASP A 61 10.45 -2.23 4.41
C ASP A 61 10.39 -2.28 2.88
N LYS A 62 10.00 -3.41 2.29
CA LYS A 62 9.75 -3.55 0.85
C LYS A 62 8.64 -2.60 0.38
N PHE A 63 7.59 -2.41 1.17
CA PHE A 63 6.53 -1.46 0.86
C PHE A 63 7.03 -0.01 0.92
N VAL A 64 7.82 0.35 1.92
CA VAL A 64 8.48 1.67 2.00
C VAL A 64 9.38 1.90 0.78
N ALA A 65 10.20 0.91 0.41
CA ALA A 65 11.05 0.98 -0.78
C ALA A 65 10.22 1.16 -2.07
N TRP A 66 9.08 0.46 -2.17
CA TRP A 66 8.15 0.62 -3.29
C TRP A 66 7.58 2.06 -3.35
N THR A 67 7.19 2.66 -2.22
CA THR A 67 6.70 4.05 -2.20
C THR A 67 7.76 5.06 -2.63
N ARG A 68 9.02 4.86 -2.24
CA ARG A 68 10.16 5.69 -2.67
C ARG A 68 10.45 5.55 -4.17
N GLY A 69 10.30 4.33 -4.70
CA GLY A 69 10.48 4.04 -6.12
C GLY A 69 9.29 4.42 -7.01
N TYR A 70 8.19 4.90 -6.41
CA TYR A 70 6.97 5.20 -7.16
C TYR A 70 7.19 6.33 -8.17
N ARG A 71 6.79 6.12 -9.40
CA ARG A 71 6.87 7.10 -10.49
C ARG A 71 5.51 7.27 -11.14
N GLU A 72 5.06 8.51 -11.21
CA GLU A 72 3.85 8.89 -11.91
C GLU A 72 4.00 8.73 -13.43
N GLY A 73 2.91 8.37 -14.11
CA GLY A 73 2.86 8.26 -15.56
C GLY A 73 3.51 7.03 -16.17
N VAL A 74 4.09 6.14 -15.35
CA VAL A 74 4.72 4.90 -15.84
C VAL A 74 3.64 3.92 -16.33
N PRO A 75 3.83 3.25 -17.49
CA PRO A 75 2.94 2.19 -17.93
C PRO A 75 2.85 1.05 -16.91
N LEU A 76 1.64 0.69 -16.51
CA LEU A 76 1.38 -0.39 -15.54
C LEU A 76 1.27 -1.76 -16.20
N GLU A 77 1.06 -1.81 -17.50
CA GLU A 77 0.83 -3.04 -18.28
C GLU A 77 1.60 -2.96 -19.58
N HIS A 78 2.17 -4.09 -19.97
CA HIS A 78 2.69 -4.25 -21.34
C HIS A 78 1.50 -4.41 -22.28
N GLY A 79 1.51 -3.65 -23.39
CA GLY A 79 0.38 -3.50 -24.32
C GLY A 79 -0.06 -4.76 -25.09
N TYR A 80 0.40 -5.96 -24.73
CA TYR A 80 -0.04 -7.20 -25.34
C TYR A 80 -1.48 -7.51 -24.95
N GLY A 81 -2.40 -7.33 -25.89
CA GLY A 81 -3.81 -7.67 -25.74
C GLY A 81 -4.68 -6.60 -25.03
N HIS A 82 -4.13 -5.47 -24.60
CA HIS A 82 -4.92 -4.39 -24.01
C HIS A 82 -5.01 -3.17 -24.94
N PRO A 83 -6.22 -2.71 -25.30
CA PRO A 83 -6.40 -1.57 -26.21
C PRO A 83 -6.03 -0.22 -25.58
N ARG A 84 -5.82 -0.16 -24.24
CA ARG A 84 -5.45 1.07 -23.51
C ARG A 84 -4.33 0.79 -22.53
N LEU A 85 -3.23 1.51 -22.67
CA LEU A 85 -2.14 1.54 -21.68
C LEU A 85 -2.64 2.25 -20.42
N ARG A 86 -2.75 1.52 -19.32
CA ARG A 86 -2.97 2.12 -18.00
C ARG A 86 -1.64 2.67 -17.50
N ARG A 87 -1.67 3.88 -16.98
CA ARG A 87 -0.51 4.55 -16.38
C ARG A 87 -0.72 4.72 -14.88
N SER A 88 0.38 4.75 -14.14
CA SER A 88 0.36 5.09 -12.72
C SER A 88 -0.14 6.52 -12.52
N GLY A 89 -1.01 6.69 -11.53
CA GLY A 89 -1.51 8.00 -11.11
C GLY A 89 -0.48 8.79 -10.31
N ALA A 90 -0.95 9.85 -9.66
CA ALA A 90 -0.17 10.63 -8.70
C ALA A 90 0.37 9.76 -7.56
N SER A 91 1.46 10.22 -6.92
CA SER A 91 2.04 9.50 -5.77
C SER A 91 1.00 9.27 -4.67
N PRO A 92 0.84 8.02 -4.17
CA PRO A 92 -0.12 7.72 -3.10
C PRO A 92 0.38 8.15 -1.71
N VAL A 93 1.64 8.57 -1.57
CA VAL A 93 2.27 8.89 -0.28
C VAL A 93 1.47 9.90 0.54
N PRO A 94 0.97 11.02 -0.01
CA PRO A 94 0.19 11.98 0.79
C PRO A 94 -1.09 11.36 1.37
N LEU A 95 -1.76 10.51 0.60
CA LEU A 95 -2.95 9.81 1.06
C LEU A 95 -2.61 8.79 2.15
N TYR A 96 -1.53 8.02 1.98
CA TYR A 96 -1.06 7.07 2.98
C TYR A 96 -0.71 7.75 4.31
N MET A 97 -0.03 8.90 4.25
CA MET A 97 0.27 9.71 5.43
C MET A 97 -1.01 10.12 6.18
N ALA A 98 -2.01 10.60 5.45
CA ALA A 98 -3.29 10.97 6.05
C ALA A 98 -4.03 9.77 6.66
N GLN A 99 -3.99 8.60 6.01
CA GLN A 99 -4.60 7.38 6.52
C GLN A 99 -3.90 6.85 7.76
N LEU A 100 -2.56 6.84 7.78
CA LEU A 100 -1.77 6.44 8.95
C LEU A 100 -2.03 7.37 10.15
N ALA A 101 -2.08 8.69 9.92
CA ALA A 101 -2.43 9.66 10.96
C ALA A 101 -3.86 9.46 11.49
N ALA A 102 -4.81 9.12 10.62
CA ALA A 102 -6.19 8.84 11.03
C ALA A 102 -6.28 7.55 11.86
N ILE A 103 -5.53 6.51 11.52
CA ILE A 103 -5.44 5.26 12.29
C ILE A 103 -4.83 5.53 13.67
N ASP A 104 -3.73 6.29 13.75
CA ASP A 104 -3.11 6.67 15.02
C ASP A 104 -4.06 7.50 15.89
N THR A 105 -4.78 8.46 15.30
CA THR A 105 -5.80 9.25 16.01
C THR A 105 -6.90 8.35 16.56
N ALA A 106 -7.38 7.38 15.78
CA ALA A 106 -8.41 6.45 16.22
C ALA A 106 -7.90 5.50 17.33
N ALA A 107 -6.63 5.10 17.29
CA ALA A 107 -5.99 4.31 18.34
C ALA A 107 -5.89 5.11 19.65
N ARG A 108 -5.43 6.35 19.58
CA ARG A 108 -5.35 7.26 20.75
C ARG A 108 -6.73 7.51 21.39
N ALA A 109 -7.78 7.57 20.58
CA ALA A 109 -9.15 7.65 21.11
C ALA A 109 -9.60 6.39 21.89
N ARG A 110 -8.91 5.24 21.71
CA ARG A 110 -9.05 4.02 22.49
C ARG A 110 -8.11 3.97 23.72
N GLY A 111 -7.34 5.05 23.96
CA GLY A 111 -6.49 5.23 25.13
C GLY A 111 -5.03 4.82 24.98
N ALA A 112 -4.59 4.34 23.82
CA ALA A 112 -3.22 3.91 23.59
C ALA A 112 -2.72 4.20 22.18
N SER A 113 -1.42 4.05 21.93
CA SER A 113 -0.88 4.00 20.56
C SER A 113 -1.31 2.71 19.86
N PHE A 114 -1.35 2.70 18.52
CA PHE A 114 -1.81 1.55 17.74
C PHE A 114 -1.08 0.25 18.12
N GLY A 115 0.25 0.28 18.27
CA GLY A 115 1.05 -0.88 18.63
C GLY A 115 0.83 -1.40 20.07
N ALA A 116 0.33 -0.54 20.97
CA ALA A 116 0.05 -0.90 22.36
C ALA A 116 -1.34 -1.50 22.58
N LEU A 117 -2.23 -1.42 21.58
CA LEU A 117 -3.55 -2.05 21.62
C LEU A 117 -3.43 -3.56 21.43
N ASP A 118 -4.41 -4.32 21.93
CA ASP A 118 -4.54 -5.74 21.64
C ASP A 118 -4.83 -6.00 20.15
N LEU A 119 -4.57 -7.23 19.71
CA LEU A 119 -4.65 -7.59 18.30
C LEU A 119 -6.06 -7.44 17.71
N GLU A 120 -7.10 -7.71 18.49
CA GLU A 120 -8.48 -7.62 18.03
C GLU A 120 -8.89 -6.18 17.83
N THR A 121 -8.62 -5.31 18.80
CA THR A 121 -8.85 -3.87 18.68
C THR A 121 -8.09 -3.25 17.51
N ARG A 122 -6.83 -3.68 17.26
CA ARG A 122 -6.07 -3.24 16.09
C ARG A 122 -6.76 -3.63 14.78
N ARG A 123 -7.25 -4.87 14.68
CA ARG A 123 -7.99 -5.36 13.51
C ARG A 123 -9.28 -4.59 13.27
N GLU A 124 -10.06 -4.35 14.31
CA GLU A 124 -11.27 -3.52 14.22
C GLU A 124 -10.99 -2.11 13.67
N LEU A 125 -9.92 -1.48 14.13
CA LEU A 125 -9.51 -0.16 13.64
C LEU A 125 -9.12 -0.18 12.17
N LEU A 126 -8.40 -1.21 11.73
CA LEU A 126 -8.01 -1.38 10.33
C LEU A 126 -9.23 -1.68 9.45
N ASP A 127 -10.14 -2.54 9.89
CA ASP A 127 -11.39 -2.85 9.18
C ASP A 127 -12.28 -1.62 9.05
N ALA A 128 -12.41 -0.82 10.11
CA ALA A 128 -13.13 0.44 10.05
C ALA A 128 -12.48 1.44 9.08
N SER A 129 -11.14 1.48 9.02
CA SER A 129 -10.40 2.33 8.07
C SER A 129 -10.61 1.88 6.62
N LEU A 130 -10.53 0.59 6.35
CA LEU A 130 -10.80 -0.01 5.04
C LEU A 130 -12.26 0.23 4.61
N GLY A 131 -13.21 0.07 5.53
CA GLY A 131 -14.62 0.33 5.29
C GLY A 131 -14.90 1.79 4.89
N LYS A 132 -14.28 2.76 5.57
CA LYS A 132 -14.37 4.19 5.20
C LYS A 132 -13.83 4.48 3.81
N ALA A 133 -12.80 3.78 3.39
CA ALA A 133 -12.22 3.88 2.05
C ALA A 133 -12.97 3.03 0.99
N ASN A 134 -14.06 2.35 1.39
CA ASN A 134 -14.83 1.43 0.55
C ASN A 134 -13.98 0.33 -0.11
N VAL A 135 -12.94 -0.15 0.59
CA VAL A 135 -12.11 -1.27 0.14
C VAL A 135 -12.77 -2.56 0.60
N ARG A 136 -13.35 -3.31 -0.33
CA ARG A 136 -14.09 -4.57 -0.06
C ARG A 136 -13.30 -5.82 -0.44
N ALA A 137 -12.24 -5.67 -1.21
CA ALA A 137 -11.40 -6.77 -1.64
C ALA A 137 -9.96 -6.32 -1.78
N LEU A 138 -9.03 -7.26 -1.63
CA LEU A 138 -7.62 -6.99 -1.82
C LEU A 138 -7.37 -6.70 -3.31
N PRO A 139 -6.74 -5.56 -3.64
CA PRO A 139 -6.41 -5.27 -5.03
C PRO A 139 -5.31 -6.22 -5.53
N ALA A 140 -5.36 -6.58 -6.80
CA ALA A 140 -4.35 -7.46 -7.41
C ALA A 140 -2.92 -6.87 -7.35
N ARG A 141 -2.79 -5.56 -7.18
CA ARG A 141 -1.55 -4.80 -6.99
C ARG A 141 -1.82 -3.53 -6.21
N PRO A 142 -0.81 -2.90 -5.60
CA PRO A 142 -1.00 -1.61 -4.93
C PRO A 142 -1.69 -0.61 -5.86
N SER A 143 -2.80 -0.04 -5.38
CA SER A 143 -3.71 0.80 -6.17
C SER A 143 -3.58 2.29 -5.85
N GLY A 144 -2.96 2.63 -4.73
CA GLY A 144 -2.94 3.98 -4.18
C GLY A 144 -4.20 4.34 -3.37
N GLN A 145 -5.15 3.40 -3.21
CA GLN A 145 -6.42 3.67 -2.56
C GLN A 145 -6.34 3.62 -1.03
N HIS A 146 -5.64 2.63 -0.48
CA HIS A 146 -5.53 2.48 0.97
C HIS A 146 -4.22 1.79 1.38
N VAL A 147 -3.51 2.39 2.34
CA VAL A 147 -2.18 1.94 2.76
C VAL A 147 -2.15 0.48 3.21
N VAL A 148 -3.14 0.04 3.99
CA VAL A 148 -3.23 -1.35 4.50
C VAL A 148 -3.48 -2.33 3.37
N ALA A 149 -4.44 -2.04 2.48
CA ALA A 149 -4.75 -2.89 1.34
C ALA A 149 -3.56 -3.00 0.37
N ASP A 150 -2.85 -1.90 0.16
CA ASP A 150 -1.73 -1.86 -0.76
C ASP A 150 -0.47 -2.53 -0.18
N LEU A 151 -0.25 -2.44 1.13
CA LEU A 151 0.77 -3.23 1.85
C LEU A 151 0.50 -4.74 1.68
N MET A 152 -0.74 -5.17 1.95
CA MET A 152 -1.15 -6.56 1.77
C MET A 152 -1.02 -7.01 0.31
N ALA A 153 -1.46 -6.18 -0.65
CA ALA A 153 -1.36 -6.47 -2.07
C ALA A 153 0.08 -6.64 -2.54
N LEU A 154 1.00 -5.81 -2.04
CA LEU A 154 2.42 -5.95 -2.35
C LEU A 154 2.99 -7.25 -1.77
N TYR A 155 2.69 -7.54 -0.49
CA TYR A 155 3.15 -8.75 0.17
C TYR A 155 2.63 -10.02 -0.52
N PHE A 156 1.32 -10.15 -0.75
CA PHE A 156 0.74 -11.36 -1.35
C PHE A 156 1.11 -11.62 -2.80
N ARG A 157 1.75 -10.65 -3.45
CA ARG A 157 2.38 -10.83 -4.79
C ARG A 157 3.83 -11.27 -4.73
N SER A 158 4.43 -11.30 -3.56
CA SER A 158 5.84 -11.68 -3.40
C SER A 158 6.04 -13.18 -3.56
N SER A 159 7.26 -13.59 -3.90
CA SER A 159 7.66 -14.99 -3.93
C SER A 159 7.54 -15.63 -2.55
N GLU A 160 7.87 -14.88 -1.50
CA GLU A 160 7.80 -15.33 -0.11
C GLU A 160 6.37 -15.68 0.31
N ALA A 161 5.37 -14.87 -0.11
CA ALA A 161 3.96 -15.16 0.14
C ALA A 161 3.50 -16.39 -0.65
N ASN A 162 3.89 -16.51 -1.91
CA ASN A 162 3.60 -17.70 -2.72
C ASN A 162 4.20 -18.95 -2.08
N ASP A 163 5.46 -18.93 -1.66
CA ASP A 163 6.12 -20.04 -1.00
C ASP A 163 5.43 -20.42 0.34
N ALA A 164 4.96 -19.41 1.09
CA ALA A 164 4.20 -19.65 2.31
C ALA A 164 2.85 -20.30 2.01
N CYS A 165 2.13 -19.85 0.98
CA CYS A 165 0.88 -20.43 0.53
C CYS A 165 1.08 -21.88 0.04
N TYR A 166 2.13 -22.13 -0.74
CA TYR A 166 2.46 -23.49 -1.19
C TYR A 166 2.78 -24.41 -0.01
N ARG A 167 3.57 -23.96 0.95
CA ARG A 167 3.87 -24.74 2.17
C ARG A 167 2.64 -25.02 3.00
N ALA A 168 1.71 -24.08 3.12
CA ALA A 168 0.48 -24.23 3.86
C ALA A 168 -0.53 -25.14 3.15
N ALA A 169 -0.66 -25.03 1.81
CA ALA A 169 -1.64 -25.78 1.03
C ALA A 169 -1.19 -27.19 0.69
N ILE A 170 0.11 -27.39 0.45
CA ILE A 170 0.64 -28.67 -0.07
C ILE A 170 1.34 -29.46 1.04
N GLY A 171 1.80 -28.78 2.11
CA GLY A 171 2.64 -29.38 3.15
C GLY A 171 4.04 -29.74 2.63
N ARG A 172 5.00 -29.86 3.53
CA ARG A 172 6.38 -30.22 3.17
C ARG A 172 6.51 -31.63 2.57
N GLU A 173 5.52 -32.47 2.78
CA GLU A 173 5.53 -33.89 2.41
C GLU A 173 4.92 -34.18 1.04
N VAL A 174 4.34 -33.18 0.38
CA VAL A 174 3.60 -33.36 -0.89
C VAL A 174 4.38 -32.88 -2.12
N CYS A 175 5.61 -32.38 -1.99
CA CYS A 175 6.53 -32.36 -3.12
C CYS A 175 6.77 -33.80 -3.54
N ARG A 176 5.97 -34.28 -4.50
CA ARG A 176 6.19 -35.63 -5.07
C ARG A 176 7.64 -35.72 -5.55
N PRO A 177 8.49 -36.57 -4.97
CA PRO A 177 9.80 -36.82 -5.54
C PRO A 177 9.60 -37.23 -7.00
N ILE A 178 10.48 -36.82 -7.89
CA ILE A 178 10.44 -37.15 -9.32
C ILE A 178 10.23 -38.68 -9.51
N ALA A 179 10.77 -39.51 -8.63
CA ALA A 179 10.57 -40.96 -8.62
C ALA A 179 9.10 -41.40 -8.47
N ILE A 180 8.23 -40.58 -7.90
CA ILE A 180 6.78 -40.91 -7.78
C ILE A 180 6.00 -40.47 -9.01
N THR A 181 6.47 -39.47 -9.76
CA THR A 181 5.81 -39.00 -10.99
C THR A 181 5.97 -39.97 -12.14
N THR A 182 6.93 -40.90 -12.08
CA THR A 182 7.14 -41.96 -13.08
C THR A 182 6.23 -43.18 -12.87
N LYS A 183 5.54 -43.26 -11.72
CA LYS A 183 4.56 -44.36 -11.49
C LYS A 183 3.26 -44.06 -12.22
N LYS A 184 2.79 -45.05 -13.00
CA LYS A 184 1.51 -45.00 -13.67
C LYS A 184 0.39 -44.71 -12.65
N PRO A 185 -0.48 -43.69 -12.88
CA PRO A 185 -1.62 -43.44 -12.01
C PRO A 185 -2.48 -44.69 -11.85
N ALA A 186 -3.04 -44.88 -10.63
CA ALA A 186 -4.02 -45.91 -10.44
C ALA A 186 -5.26 -45.63 -11.32
N PRO A 187 -5.92 -46.67 -11.88
CA PRO A 187 -7.17 -46.50 -12.60
C PRO A 187 -8.19 -45.80 -11.69
N LEU A 188 -8.92 -44.84 -12.26
CA LEU A 188 -10.06 -44.26 -11.56
C LEU A 188 -11.11 -45.37 -11.36
N ALA A 189 -11.55 -45.53 -10.10
CA ALA A 189 -12.63 -46.43 -9.75
C ALA A 189 -13.98 -45.92 -10.24
#